data_94c878abdf3dd057c2b0e22261453e6b
#
_entry.id   94c878abdf3dd057c2b0e22261453e6b
#
_cell.length_a   1.000
_cell.length_b   1.000
_cell.length_c   1.000
_cell.angle_alpha   90.00
_cell.angle_beta   90.00
_cell.angle_gamma   90.00
#
_symmetry.space_group_name_H-M   'P 1'
#
loop_
_entity.id
_entity.type
_entity.pdbx_description
1 polymer ?
#
loop_
_entity_poly.entity_id
_entity_poly.type
_entity_poly.pdbx_seq_one_letter_code
_entity_poly.pdbx_strand_id
1 'polypeptide(L)'
;MHLLLQSAQNRIIVLFIAAAVDLMIGDPHGLWHPVQGIGSLISVSERSLRSLFAVPPRQDGAAGEGVKIRERIAGILMVFLVLLMSTAAGLFLLKVCGRIHLYLRLLAEGILCGRLLALRSLGEAGFSVRDPLLQNDIEGARKAVSMIVGRDTDRLDEEGIARAAVETVAENTSDGVTAPLFYMILFGGIGGIFYKAVNTMDSMTGYKNARYRYFGTAAARLDDVMNFIPARLTALTMILACYLPGKETACISTQEPPKESEEPEESKEPEEAETASRKTAAEGKKTTGTASKKTAAEGIKNAGTASKKTGAEGIKNAGTAQKKTAAEGGSLERDSYSRRVLLPDGAEAFRIWRRDRLKSPSPNSAQTESVCAGALHLRLLGDTWYFGELHHKQEIGDGGRKTEPADITRTVRLMNRTAFLMFAAGIAVLALAALF
;
A
#
# COMPACT_ATOMS: atom_id res chain seq x y z
N MET A 1 -27.75 -11.04 29.80
CA MET A 1 -28.49 -11.07 28.53
C MET A 1 -28.89 -9.67 28.07
N HIS A 2 -29.76 -8.93 28.78
CA HIS A 2 -30.21 -7.58 28.37
C HIS A 2 -29.06 -6.58 28.08
N LEU A 3 -28.02 -6.53 28.89
CA LEU A 3 -26.84 -5.67 28.68
C LEU A 3 -26.01 -6.06 27.43
N LEU A 4 -25.92 -7.34 27.11
CA LEU A 4 -25.23 -7.82 25.90
C LEU A 4 -26.02 -7.48 24.64
N LEU A 5 -27.35 -7.64 24.68
CA LEU A 5 -28.28 -7.26 23.61
C LEU A 5 -28.17 -5.78 23.29
N GLN A 6 -28.24 -4.92 24.30
CA GLN A 6 -28.11 -3.48 24.15
C GLN A 6 -26.71 -3.08 23.64
N SER A 7 -25.67 -3.82 24.05
CA SER A 7 -24.30 -3.61 23.55
C SER A 7 -24.17 -3.95 22.06
N ALA A 8 -24.76 -5.06 21.58
CA ALA A 8 -24.71 -5.46 20.17
C ALA A 8 -25.49 -4.48 19.27
N GLN A 9 -26.71 -4.08 19.69
CA GLN A 9 -27.50 -3.07 18.98
C GLN A 9 -26.78 -1.73 18.87
N ASN A 10 -26.17 -1.26 19.96
CA ASN A 10 -25.39 -0.02 19.97
C ASN A 10 -24.20 -0.11 19.00
N ARG A 11 -23.51 -1.25 18.93
CA ARG A 11 -22.40 -1.44 17.97
C ARG A 11 -22.87 -1.40 16.53
N ILE A 12 -24.02 -1.97 16.20
CA ILE A 12 -24.60 -1.88 14.86
C ILE A 12 -24.81 -0.41 14.48
N ILE A 13 -25.42 0.39 15.35
CA ILE A 13 -25.62 1.83 15.13
C ILE A 13 -24.28 2.55 14.91
N VAL A 14 -23.30 2.28 15.78
CA VAL A 14 -21.95 2.86 15.68
C VAL A 14 -21.30 2.52 14.35
N LEU A 15 -21.40 1.27 13.87
CA LEU A 15 -20.82 0.85 12.61
C LEU A 15 -21.48 1.50 11.39
N PHE A 16 -22.81 1.69 11.41
CA PHE A 16 -23.50 2.44 10.34
C PHE A 16 -23.07 3.90 10.32
N ILE A 17 -22.96 4.57 11.48
CA ILE A 17 -22.44 5.94 11.55
C ILE A 17 -20.98 5.97 11.05
N ALA A 18 -20.15 5.01 11.45
CA ALA A 18 -18.76 4.93 11.02
C ALA A 18 -18.63 4.79 9.50
N ALA A 19 -19.41 3.90 8.89
CA ALA A 19 -19.43 3.72 7.44
C ALA A 19 -19.91 5.01 6.72
N ALA A 20 -20.94 5.67 7.24
CA ALA A 20 -21.43 6.94 6.68
C ALA A 20 -20.35 8.04 6.78
N VAL A 21 -19.67 8.16 7.91
CA VAL A 21 -18.59 9.15 8.12
C VAL A 21 -17.42 8.90 7.17
N ASP A 22 -16.94 7.66 7.07
CA ASP A 22 -15.82 7.33 6.15
C ASP A 22 -16.20 7.60 4.69
N LEU A 23 -17.37 7.14 4.24
CA LEU A 23 -17.81 7.29 2.84
C LEU A 23 -18.13 8.74 2.46
N MET A 24 -18.74 9.52 3.37
CA MET A 24 -19.19 10.89 3.06
C MET A 24 -18.10 11.93 3.30
N ILE A 25 -17.32 11.78 4.37
CA ILE A 25 -16.35 12.78 4.80
C ILE A 25 -14.94 12.37 4.37
N GLY A 26 -14.56 11.09 4.53
CA GLY A 26 -13.19 10.63 4.29
C GLY A 26 -12.17 11.35 5.19
N ASP A 27 -11.01 11.70 4.62
CA ASP A 27 -9.92 12.39 5.32
C ASP A 27 -9.66 13.79 4.71
N PRO A 28 -10.54 14.78 4.94
CA PRO A 28 -10.37 16.10 4.36
C PRO A 28 -9.11 16.78 4.90
N HIS A 29 -8.34 17.37 3.98
CA HIS A 29 -7.16 18.14 4.32
C HIS A 29 -7.56 19.33 5.23
N GLY A 30 -6.90 19.43 6.40
CA GLY A 30 -7.12 20.54 7.34
C GLY A 30 -7.96 20.18 8.58
N LEU A 31 -8.68 19.07 8.61
CA LEU A 31 -9.30 18.59 9.85
C LEU A 31 -8.33 17.69 10.62
N TRP A 32 -8.26 17.94 11.95
CA TRP A 32 -7.46 17.11 12.84
C TRP A 32 -7.90 15.64 12.75
N HIS A 33 -6.92 14.74 12.61
CA HIS A 33 -7.17 13.31 12.48
C HIS A 33 -6.65 12.55 13.72
N PRO A 34 -7.42 11.58 14.29
CA PRO A 34 -6.97 10.82 15.46
C PRO A 34 -5.60 10.15 15.28
N VAL A 35 -5.29 9.66 14.08
CA VAL A 35 -3.99 9.06 13.74
C VAL A 35 -2.84 10.07 13.88
N GLN A 36 -3.07 11.37 13.62
CA GLN A 36 -2.05 12.41 13.83
C GLN A 36 -1.73 12.58 15.32
N GLY A 37 -2.76 12.48 16.18
CA GLY A 37 -2.59 12.48 17.64
C GLY A 37 -1.77 11.27 18.09
N ILE A 38 -2.10 10.07 17.60
CA ILE A 38 -1.33 8.85 17.88
C ILE A 38 0.11 9.00 17.36
N GLY A 39 0.31 9.50 16.13
CA GLY A 39 1.63 9.73 15.55
C GLY A 39 2.48 10.73 16.34
N SER A 40 1.86 11.80 16.84
CA SER A 40 2.51 12.77 17.73
C SER A 40 2.92 12.13 19.06
N LEU A 41 2.04 11.31 19.64
CA LEU A 41 2.33 10.57 20.87
C LEU A 41 3.48 9.58 20.68
N ILE A 42 3.54 8.85 19.54
CA ILE A 42 4.65 7.97 19.17
C ILE A 42 5.96 8.79 19.09
N SER A 43 5.94 9.90 18.38
CA SER A 43 7.15 10.74 18.20
C SER A 43 7.66 11.34 19.51
N VAL A 44 6.78 11.76 20.41
CA VAL A 44 7.13 12.26 21.73
C VAL A 44 7.68 11.13 22.60
N SER A 45 6.99 9.99 22.63
CA SER A 45 7.42 8.80 23.40
C SER A 45 8.78 8.28 22.92
N GLU A 46 9.01 8.20 21.62
CA GLU A 46 10.30 7.79 21.03
C GLU A 46 11.43 8.72 21.53
N ARG A 47 11.25 10.03 21.37
CA ARG A 47 12.28 11.01 21.78
C ARG A 47 12.58 10.92 23.28
N SER A 48 11.55 10.88 24.11
CA SER A 48 11.69 10.82 25.55
C SER A 48 12.36 9.53 26.02
N LEU A 49 11.95 8.38 25.49
CA LEU A 49 12.51 7.10 25.87
C LEU A 49 13.94 6.90 25.34
N ARG A 50 14.25 7.37 24.14
CA ARG A 50 15.64 7.35 23.64
C ARG A 50 16.56 8.19 24.52
N SER A 51 16.11 9.37 24.98
CA SER A 51 16.86 10.20 25.91
C SER A 51 17.03 9.52 27.26
N LEU A 52 15.93 8.99 27.84
CA LEU A 52 15.94 8.31 29.15
C LEU A 52 16.88 7.09 29.19
N PHE A 53 16.90 6.31 28.13
CA PHE A 53 17.75 5.12 28.02
C PHE A 53 19.12 5.39 27.42
N ALA A 54 19.48 6.67 27.19
CA ALA A 54 20.75 7.09 26.59
C ALA A 54 21.06 6.29 25.29
N VAL A 55 20.06 6.17 24.42
CA VAL A 55 20.20 5.51 23.12
C VAL A 55 20.81 6.54 22.14
N PRO A 56 22.03 6.32 21.65
CA PRO A 56 22.69 7.28 20.76
C PRO A 56 21.96 7.35 19.41
N PRO A 57 21.97 8.51 18.74
CA PRO A 57 21.56 8.62 17.36
C PRO A 57 22.50 7.75 16.51
N ARG A 58 21.92 6.80 15.74
CA ARG A 58 22.72 5.89 14.94
C ARG A 58 22.95 6.41 13.54
N GLN A 59 24.21 6.37 13.15
CA GLN A 59 24.70 6.26 11.79
C GLN A 59 25.39 4.90 11.72
N ASP A 60 25.32 4.22 10.58
CA ASP A 60 25.75 2.85 10.29
C ASP A 60 26.95 2.36 11.10
N GLY A 61 26.73 1.38 11.98
CA GLY A 61 27.74 0.74 12.80
C GLY A 61 27.15 -0.34 13.71
N ALA A 62 27.92 -1.40 13.98
CA ALA A 62 27.52 -2.46 14.87
C ALA A 62 27.32 -1.94 16.30
N ALA A 63 26.07 -1.92 16.80
CA ALA A 63 25.78 -1.56 18.18
C ALA A 63 26.31 -2.65 19.12
N GLY A 64 26.93 -2.22 20.21
CA GLY A 64 27.20 -3.12 21.33
C GLY A 64 25.89 -3.71 21.89
N GLU A 65 25.97 -4.93 22.45
CA GLU A 65 24.78 -5.64 22.98
C GLU A 65 23.99 -4.81 24.01
N GLY A 66 24.66 -4.03 24.85
CA GLY A 66 24.00 -3.17 25.83
C GLY A 66 23.12 -2.08 25.20
N VAL A 67 23.50 -1.56 24.03
CA VAL A 67 22.68 -0.58 23.28
C VAL A 67 21.47 -1.27 22.66
N LYS A 68 21.63 -2.45 22.06
CA LYS A 68 20.54 -3.23 21.49
C LYS A 68 19.46 -3.55 22.53
N ILE A 69 19.87 -3.95 23.75
CA ILE A 69 18.96 -4.25 24.85
C ILE A 69 18.19 -2.98 25.26
N ARG A 70 18.88 -1.84 25.44
CA ARG A 70 18.24 -0.57 25.80
C ARG A 70 17.25 -0.11 24.74
N GLU A 71 17.57 -0.24 23.44
CA GLU A 71 16.64 0.06 22.37
C GLU A 71 15.39 -0.82 22.40
N ARG A 72 15.53 -2.13 22.62
CA ARG A 72 14.38 -3.04 22.74
C ARG A 72 13.50 -2.71 23.93
N ILE A 73 14.08 -2.42 25.11
CA ILE A 73 13.32 -2.04 26.28
C ILE A 73 12.58 -0.72 26.03
N ALA A 74 13.26 0.29 25.49
CA ALA A 74 12.64 1.56 25.15
C ALA A 74 11.50 1.39 24.13
N GLY A 75 11.66 0.52 23.13
CA GLY A 75 10.61 0.19 22.17
C GLY A 75 9.40 -0.51 22.81
N ILE A 76 9.60 -1.45 23.72
CA ILE A 76 8.53 -2.12 24.45
C ILE A 76 7.76 -1.11 25.32
N LEU A 77 8.48 -0.23 26.02
CA LEU A 77 7.85 0.82 26.85
C LEU A 77 7.07 1.82 26.00
N MET A 78 7.58 2.17 24.81
CA MET A 78 6.85 3.01 23.86
C MET A 78 5.52 2.36 23.46
N VAL A 79 5.54 1.08 23.08
CA VAL A 79 4.31 0.34 22.71
C VAL A 79 3.31 0.39 23.87
N PHE A 80 3.74 0.06 25.07
CA PHE A 80 2.87 0.09 26.24
C PHE A 80 2.28 1.48 26.51
N LEU A 81 3.11 2.52 26.49
CA LEU A 81 2.71 3.89 26.75
C LEU A 81 1.71 4.41 25.70
N VAL A 82 2.00 4.17 24.41
CA VAL A 82 1.13 4.62 23.30
C VAL A 82 -0.22 3.90 23.37
N LEU A 83 -0.26 2.60 23.62
CA LEU A 83 -1.51 1.86 23.75
C LEU A 83 -2.32 2.31 24.96
N LEU A 84 -1.67 2.48 26.11
CA LEU A 84 -2.32 2.95 27.33
C LEU A 84 -2.95 4.33 27.13
N MET A 85 -2.16 5.29 26.65
CA MET A 85 -2.60 6.68 26.48
C MET A 85 -3.68 6.83 25.41
N SER A 86 -3.53 6.17 24.27
CA SER A 86 -4.52 6.23 23.18
C SER A 86 -5.85 5.60 23.60
N THR A 87 -5.79 4.44 24.25
CA THR A 87 -6.98 3.74 24.75
C THR A 87 -7.65 4.51 25.90
N ALA A 88 -6.87 5.06 26.83
CA ALA A 88 -7.39 5.87 27.94
C ALA A 88 -8.07 7.15 27.43
N ALA A 89 -7.48 7.83 26.43
CA ALA A 89 -8.08 9.02 25.83
C ALA A 89 -9.42 8.69 25.14
N GLY A 90 -9.49 7.58 24.38
CA GLY A 90 -10.73 7.12 23.78
C GLY A 90 -11.79 6.75 24.84
N LEU A 91 -11.42 6.00 25.85
CA LEU A 91 -12.31 5.66 26.97
C LEU A 91 -12.82 6.90 27.71
N PHE A 92 -11.94 7.87 27.94
CA PHE A 92 -12.30 9.12 28.59
C PHE A 92 -13.33 9.88 27.76
N LEU A 93 -13.08 10.07 26.48
CA LEU A 93 -14.01 10.73 25.54
C LEU A 93 -15.38 10.07 25.56
N LEU A 94 -15.44 8.74 25.39
CA LEU A 94 -16.71 8.00 25.33
C LEU A 94 -17.43 7.99 26.68
N LYS A 95 -16.72 7.98 27.81
CA LYS A 95 -17.31 8.10 29.15
C LYS A 95 -17.90 9.48 29.38
N VAL A 96 -17.20 10.55 28.98
CA VAL A 96 -17.70 11.93 29.11
C VAL A 96 -18.97 12.10 28.27
N CYS A 97 -18.95 11.71 26.99
CA CYS A 97 -20.13 11.77 26.13
C CYS A 97 -21.29 10.94 26.71
N GLY A 98 -21.00 9.73 27.23
CA GLY A 98 -22.01 8.84 27.78
C GLY A 98 -22.62 9.32 29.10
N ARG A 99 -21.93 10.17 29.86
CA ARG A 99 -22.49 10.82 31.04
C ARG A 99 -23.47 11.94 30.72
N ILE A 100 -23.31 12.54 29.54
CA ILE A 100 -24.24 13.58 29.06
C ILE A 100 -25.48 12.91 28.46
N HIS A 101 -25.29 12.04 27.45
CA HIS A 101 -26.38 11.33 26.80
C HIS A 101 -25.89 10.11 26.01
N LEU A 102 -26.69 9.03 25.99
CA LEU A 102 -26.35 7.81 25.25
C LEU A 102 -26.15 8.09 23.74
N TYR A 103 -27.03 8.84 23.11
CA TYR A 103 -26.91 9.15 21.67
C TYR A 103 -25.67 9.98 21.34
N LEU A 104 -25.26 10.88 22.24
CA LEU A 104 -24.01 11.63 22.07
C LEU A 104 -22.80 10.70 22.10
N ARG A 105 -22.80 9.70 22.99
CA ARG A 105 -21.76 8.66 23.01
C ARG A 105 -21.73 7.86 21.72
N LEU A 106 -22.88 7.36 21.25
CA LEU A 106 -22.97 6.58 20.00
C LEU A 106 -22.50 7.39 18.79
N LEU A 107 -22.90 8.66 18.71
CA LEU A 107 -22.44 9.57 17.65
C LEU A 107 -20.94 9.81 17.72
N ALA A 108 -20.39 10.12 18.89
CA ALA A 108 -18.97 10.35 19.09
C ALA A 108 -18.14 9.08 18.76
N GLU A 109 -18.62 7.90 19.20
CA GLU A 109 -18.00 6.62 18.91
C GLU A 109 -18.04 6.31 17.40
N GLY A 110 -19.18 6.55 16.75
CA GLY A 110 -19.34 6.34 15.31
C GLY A 110 -18.45 7.27 14.47
N ILE A 111 -18.38 8.55 14.83
CA ILE A 111 -17.47 9.51 14.17
C ILE A 111 -16.01 9.06 14.37
N LEU A 112 -15.63 8.70 15.59
CA LEU A 112 -14.29 8.23 15.87
C LEU A 112 -13.94 6.97 15.07
N CYS A 113 -14.83 5.98 15.02
CA CYS A 113 -14.66 4.77 14.22
C CYS A 113 -14.52 5.08 12.73
N GLY A 114 -15.37 5.94 12.18
CA GLY A 114 -15.31 6.34 10.77
C GLY A 114 -13.99 7.02 10.41
N ARG A 115 -13.44 7.82 11.35
CA ARG A 115 -12.12 8.44 11.19
C ARG A 115 -10.93 7.48 11.33
N LEU A 116 -11.15 6.26 11.82
CA LEU A 116 -10.12 5.21 11.90
C LEU A 116 -10.18 4.24 10.73
N LEU A 117 -11.27 4.21 9.98
CA LEU A 117 -11.37 3.52 8.70
C LEU A 117 -10.69 4.35 7.61
N ALA A 118 -10.21 3.68 6.58
CA ALA A 118 -9.48 4.33 5.49
C ALA A 118 -10.03 3.90 4.11
N LEU A 119 -11.30 3.48 4.00
CA LEU A 119 -11.83 2.94 2.75
C LEU A 119 -11.83 3.99 1.64
N ARG A 120 -12.38 5.16 1.93
CA ARG A 120 -12.44 6.25 0.96
C ARG A 120 -11.06 6.84 0.68
N SER A 121 -10.30 7.17 1.72
CA SER A 121 -8.98 7.79 1.58
C SER A 121 -7.98 6.88 0.86
N LEU A 122 -8.04 5.56 1.06
CA LEU A 122 -7.22 4.60 0.33
C LEU A 122 -7.59 4.52 -1.17
N GLY A 123 -8.89 4.59 -1.48
CA GLY A 123 -9.36 4.68 -2.85
C GLY A 123 -8.89 5.97 -3.53
N GLU A 124 -9.03 7.12 -2.87
CA GLU A 124 -8.54 8.42 -3.35
C GLU A 124 -7.02 8.42 -3.53
N ALA A 125 -6.27 7.81 -2.60
CA ALA A 125 -4.83 7.64 -2.70
C ALA A 125 -4.42 6.79 -3.92
N GLY A 126 -5.14 5.70 -4.20
CA GLY A 126 -4.94 4.92 -5.43
C GLY A 126 -5.20 5.74 -6.69
N PHE A 127 -6.30 6.49 -6.71
CA PHE A 127 -6.66 7.33 -7.87
C PHE A 127 -5.69 8.50 -8.07
N SER A 128 -5.10 9.06 -7.02
CA SER A 128 -4.08 10.11 -7.14
C SER A 128 -2.82 9.64 -7.88
N VAL A 129 -2.54 8.32 -7.87
CA VAL A 129 -1.45 7.72 -8.68
C VAL A 129 -1.93 7.39 -10.08
N ARG A 130 -3.15 6.83 -10.23
CA ARG A 130 -3.72 6.44 -11.52
C ARG A 130 -3.89 7.62 -12.47
N ASP A 131 -4.43 8.73 -11.97
CA ASP A 131 -4.85 9.85 -12.83
C ASP A 131 -3.68 10.52 -13.56
N PRO A 132 -2.50 10.80 -12.95
CA PRO A 132 -1.31 11.22 -13.68
C PRO A 132 -0.80 10.17 -14.68
N LEU A 133 -0.85 8.86 -14.34
CA LEU A 133 -0.45 7.79 -15.28
C LEU A 133 -1.32 7.82 -16.56
N LEU A 134 -2.63 7.99 -16.42
CA LEU A 134 -3.54 8.10 -17.56
C LEU A 134 -3.28 9.36 -18.43
N GLN A 135 -2.60 10.36 -17.87
CA GLN A 135 -2.20 11.58 -18.57
C GLN A 135 -0.75 11.52 -19.10
N ASN A 136 -0.07 10.38 -18.96
CA ASN A 136 1.36 10.20 -19.25
C ASN A 136 2.28 11.13 -18.43
N ASP A 137 1.82 11.62 -17.28
CA ASP A 137 2.63 12.38 -16.32
C ASP A 137 3.32 11.42 -15.34
N ILE A 138 4.45 10.86 -15.76
CA ILE A 138 5.21 9.90 -14.96
C ILE A 138 5.80 10.55 -13.70
N GLU A 139 6.23 11.82 -13.78
CA GLU A 139 6.78 12.51 -12.61
C GLU A 139 5.71 12.81 -11.55
N GLY A 140 4.53 13.27 -11.98
CA GLY A 140 3.37 13.42 -11.10
C GLY A 140 2.97 12.11 -10.45
N ALA A 141 2.96 11.01 -11.21
CA ALA A 141 2.65 9.68 -10.72
C ALA A 141 3.71 9.17 -9.71
N ARG A 142 5.02 9.38 -9.98
CA ARG A 142 6.10 9.05 -9.02
C ARG A 142 5.94 9.82 -7.71
N LYS A 143 5.63 11.09 -7.79
CA LYS A 143 5.38 11.93 -6.62
C LYS A 143 4.15 11.44 -5.85
N ALA A 144 3.07 11.08 -6.53
CA ALA A 144 1.87 10.57 -5.89
C ALA A 144 2.12 9.21 -5.21
N VAL A 145 2.78 8.27 -5.89
CA VAL A 145 3.07 6.95 -5.31
C VAL A 145 4.05 7.04 -4.13
N SER A 146 5.01 7.99 -4.14
CA SER A 146 5.93 8.20 -3.03
C SER A 146 5.25 8.61 -1.72
N MET A 147 4.03 9.16 -1.81
CA MET A 147 3.23 9.52 -0.63
C MET A 147 2.53 8.33 0.03
N ILE A 148 2.44 7.20 -0.64
CA ILE A 148 1.68 6.03 -0.18
C ILE A 148 2.53 4.76 -0.02
N VAL A 149 3.79 4.77 -0.48
CA VAL A 149 4.71 3.63 -0.35
C VAL A 149 5.92 4.00 0.49
N GLY A 150 6.50 3.01 1.19
CA GLY A 150 7.72 3.21 1.98
C GLY A 150 9.02 2.89 1.23
N ARG A 151 8.95 2.67 -0.09
CA ARG A 151 10.10 2.33 -0.95
C ARG A 151 10.57 3.52 -1.79
N ASP A 152 11.78 3.43 -2.37
CA ASP A 152 12.30 4.42 -3.30
C ASP A 152 11.48 4.37 -4.60
N THR A 153 11.04 5.53 -5.09
CA THR A 153 10.14 5.64 -6.24
C THR A 153 10.78 6.27 -7.48
N ASP A 154 11.94 6.90 -7.33
CA ASP A 154 12.59 7.71 -8.37
C ASP A 154 12.95 6.91 -9.63
N ARG A 155 13.15 5.60 -9.49
CA ARG A 155 13.55 4.69 -10.58
C ARG A 155 12.41 3.89 -11.16
N LEU A 156 11.17 4.06 -10.66
CA LEU A 156 10.03 3.31 -11.15
C LEU A 156 9.60 3.81 -12.53
N ASP A 157 9.39 2.89 -13.44
CA ASP A 157 8.70 3.12 -14.70
C ASP A 157 7.17 3.11 -14.50
N GLU A 158 6.42 3.31 -15.56
CA GLU A 158 4.95 3.34 -15.53
C GLU A 158 4.37 2.06 -14.89
N GLU A 159 4.85 0.88 -15.33
CA GLU A 159 4.43 -0.41 -14.79
C GLU A 159 4.79 -0.53 -13.31
N GLY A 160 6.00 -0.15 -12.91
CA GLY A 160 6.48 -0.18 -11.54
C GLY A 160 5.66 0.72 -10.62
N ILE A 161 5.26 1.91 -11.09
CA ILE A 161 4.40 2.84 -10.34
C ILE A 161 3.00 2.22 -10.16
N ALA A 162 2.39 1.71 -11.24
CA ALA A 162 1.07 1.10 -11.19
C ALA A 162 1.08 -0.13 -10.26
N ARG A 163 2.10 -0.98 -10.36
CA ARG A 163 2.30 -2.16 -9.50
C ARG A 163 2.44 -1.77 -8.04
N ALA A 164 3.24 -0.74 -7.72
CA ALA A 164 3.41 -0.24 -6.37
C ALA A 164 2.08 0.25 -5.75
N ALA A 165 1.27 0.94 -6.54
CA ALA A 165 -0.05 1.40 -6.09
C ALA A 165 -1.01 0.23 -5.87
N VAL A 166 -1.04 -0.77 -6.77
CA VAL A 166 -1.85 -1.99 -6.64
C VAL A 166 -1.48 -2.76 -5.37
N GLU A 167 -0.18 -2.99 -5.13
CA GLU A 167 0.33 -3.65 -3.93
C GLU A 167 -0.12 -2.93 -2.66
N THR A 168 0.06 -1.61 -2.63
CA THR A 168 -0.30 -0.78 -1.47
C THR A 168 -1.81 -0.83 -1.19
N VAL A 169 -2.65 -0.71 -2.21
CA VAL A 169 -4.11 -0.81 -2.03
C VAL A 169 -4.51 -2.21 -1.59
N ALA A 170 -3.90 -3.26 -2.15
CA ALA A 170 -4.18 -4.64 -1.79
C ALA A 170 -3.80 -4.93 -0.32
N GLU A 171 -2.59 -4.54 0.14
CA GLU A 171 -2.13 -4.69 1.52
C GLU A 171 -3.01 -3.90 2.49
N ASN A 172 -3.25 -2.62 2.21
CA ASN A 172 -4.04 -1.75 3.07
C ASN A 172 -5.54 -2.04 3.04
N THR A 173 -6.04 -2.89 2.12
CA THR A 173 -7.39 -3.46 2.23
C THR A 173 -7.54 -4.22 3.56
N SER A 174 -6.48 -4.93 4.00
CA SER A 174 -6.46 -5.51 5.35
C SER A 174 -6.23 -4.43 6.40
N ASP A 175 -5.09 -3.77 6.37
CA ASP A 175 -4.57 -2.99 7.51
C ASP A 175 -5.27 -1.63 7.70
N GLY A 176 -5.79 -1.07 6.62
CA GLY A 176 -6.50 0.22 6.63
C GLY A 176 -8.01 0.11 6.76
N VAL A 177 -8.60 -1.03 6.37
CA VAL A 177 -10.05 -1.16 6.25
C VAL A 177 -10.62 -2.31 7.06
N THR A 178 -10.28 -3.55 6.73
CA THR A 178 -10.97 -4.70 7.30
C THR A 178 -10.47 -5.08 8.69
N ALA A 179 -9.20 -4.90 9.01
CA ALA A 179 -8.68 -5.17 10.33
C ALA A 179 -9.20 -4.17 11.39
N PRO A 180 -9.17 -2.83 11.18
CA PRO A 180 -9.84 -1.93 12.11
C PRO A 180 -11.33 -2.25 12.25
N LEU A 181 -12.04 -2.56 11.16
CA LEU A 181 -13.44 -2.97 11.20
C LEU A 181 -13.66 -4.24 12.05
N PHE A 182 -12.80 -5.25 11.89
CA PHE A 182 -12.83 -6.47 12.69
C PHE A 182 -12.75 -6.19 14.20
N TYR A 183 -11.79 -5.34 14.60
CA TYR A 183 -11.64 -4.97 16.01
C TYR A 183 -12.78 -4.08 16.53
N MET A 184 -13.38 -3.26 15.68
CA MET A 184 -14.58 -2.49 16.02
C MET A 184 -15.81 -3.40 16.23
N ILE A 185 -15.97 -4.44 15.40
CA ILE A 185 -17.03 -5.43 15.57
C ILE A 185 -16.89 -6.16 16.91
N LEU A 186 -15.66 -6.56 17.27
CA LEU A 186 -15.42 -7.32 18.51
C LEU A 186 -15.47 -6.46 19.77
N PHE A 187 -14.84 -5.28 19.75
CA PHE A 187 -14.56 -4.48 20.95
C PHE A 187 -15.07 -3.03 20.88
N GLY A 188 -15.86 -2.69 19.85
CA GLY A 188 -16.35 -1.32 19.62
C GLY A 188 -15.24 -0.35 19.25
N GLY A 189 -15.50 0.94 19.42
CA GLY A 189 -14.56 2.00 19.06
C GLY A 189 -13.21 1.92 19.77
N ILE A 190 -13.18 1.36 20.98
CA ILE A 190 -11.92 1.16 21.72
C ILE A 190 -11.04 0.11 21.04
N GLY A 191 -11.63 -0.98 20.53
CA GLY A 191 -10.88 -1.95 19.72
C GLY A 191 -10.29 -1.33 18.47
N GLY A 192 -11.04 -0.45 17.80
CA GLY A 192 -10.55 0.29 16.64
C GLY A 192 -9.36 1.21 16.97
N ILE A 193 -9.43 1.97 18.08
CA ILE A 193 -8.32 2.81 18.56
C ILE A 193 -7.07 1.97 18.87
N PHE A 194 -7.27 0.88 19.63
CA PHE A 194 -6.18 0.01 20.02
C PHE A 194 -5.45 -0.55 18.79
N TYR A 195 -6.21 -1.13 17.87
CA TYR A 195 -5.65 -1.64 16.62
C TYR A 195 -4.94 -0.54 15.81
N LYS A 196 -5.58 0.62 15.65
CA LYS A 196 -4.98 1.72 14.86
C LYS A 196 -3.70 2.27 15.49
N ALA A 197 -3.62 2.27 16.83
CA ALA A 197 -2.39 2.64 17.52
C ALA A 197 -1.25 1.64 17.24
N VAL A 198 -1.54 0.32 17.23
CA VAL A 198 -0.57 -0.72 16.86
C VAL A 198 -0.09 -0.52 15.43
N ASN A 199 -1.02 -0.44 14.48
CA ASN A 199 -0.71 -0.27 13.07
C ASN A 199 0.07 1.03 12.77
N THR A 200 -0.27 2.14 13.46
CA THR A 200 0.48 3.39 13.30
C THR A 200 1.90 3.30 13.88
N MET A 201 2.08 2.59 15.01
CA MET A 201 3.42 2.37 15.56
C MET A 201 4.28 1.56 14.60
N ASP A 202 3.76 0.50 14.00
CA ASP A 202 4.50 -0.28 13.01
C ASP A 202 4.85 0.59 11.79
N SER A 203 3.88 1.29 11.22
CA SER A 203 4.10 2.18 10.06
C SER A 203 5.15 3.26 10.31
N MET A 204 5.30 3.75 11.55
CA MET A 204 6.28 4.78 11.90
C MET A 204 7.63 4.23 12.35
N THR A 205 7.66 3.06 12.98
CA THR A 205 8.87 2.54 13.65
C THR A 205 9.25 1.11 13.28
N GLY A 206 8.43 0.39 12.49
CA GLY A 206 8.66 -1.01 12.11
C GLY A 206 9.78 -1.23 11.09
N TYR A 207 10.37 -0.16 10.54
CA TYR A 207 11.43 -0.25 9.54
C TYR A 207 12.67 -0.96 10.07
N LYS A 208 13.30 -1.78 9.21
CA LYS A 208 14.54 -2.52 9.53
C LYS A 208 15.82 -1.70 9.29
N ASN A 209 15.73 -0.37 9.23
CA ASN A 209 16.88 0.52 9.10
C ASN A 209 17.66 0.65 10.43
N ALA A 210 18.83 1.30 10.39
CA ALA A 210 19.70 1.44 11.55
C ALA A 210 19.00 2.06 12.78
N ARG A 211 18.05 2.99 12.56
CA ARG A 211 17.33 3.69 13.62
C ARG A 211 16.33 2.80 14.36
N TYR A 212 15.61 1.93 13.65
CA TYR A 212 14.44 1.23 14.19
C TYR A 212 14.62 -0.28 14.35
N ARG A 213 15.70 -0.85 13.82
CA ARG A 213 15.95 -2.30 13.79
C ARG A 213 15.72 -3.01 15.11
N TYR A 214 16.05 -2.38 16.24
CA TYR A 214 15.83 -2.95 17.56
C TYR A 214 14.73 -2.24 18.33
N PHE A 215 14.61 -0.94 18.16
CA PHE A 215 13.58 -0.12 18.81
C PHE A 215 12.17 -0.47 18.32
N GLY A 216 11.98 -0.62 17.01
CA GLY A 216 10.67 -0.92 16.39
C GLY A 216 10.25 -2.38 16.48
N THR A 217 11.11 -3.29 16.95
CA THR A 217 10.84 -4.74 16.94
C THR A 217 9.54 -5.11 17.67
N ALA A 218 9.23 -4.44 18.79
CA ALA A 218 8.04 -4.73 19.58
C ALA A 218 6.76 -4.29 18.84
N ALA A 219 6.78 -3.12 18.20
CA ALA A 219 5.66 -2.60 17.40
C ALA A 219 5.37 -3.51 16.20
N ALA A 220 6.42 -3.86 15.42
CA ALA A 220 6.29 -4.72 14.25
C ALA A 220 5.74 -6.12 14.61
N ARG A 221 6.25 -6.74 15.66
CA ARG A 221 5.74 -8.05 16.09
C ARG A 221 4.32 -8.01 16.61
N LEU A 222 3.94 -6.94 17.31
CA LEU A 222 2.59 -6.79 17.80
C LEU A 222 1.61 -6.58 16.63
N ASP A 223 2.01 -5.80 15.63
CA ASP A 223 1.23 -5.61 14.40
C ASP A 223 1.06 -6.93 13.64
N ASP A 224 2.14 -7.71 13.47
CA ASP A 224 2.07 -9.05 12.87
C ASP A 224 1.05 -9.96 13.57
N VAL A 225 1.00 -9.94 14.92
CA VAL A 225 0.04 -10.73 15.71
C VAL A 225 -1.38 -10.19 15.55
N MET A 226 -1.56 -8.88 15.61
CA MET A 226 -2.88 -8.25 15.50
C MET A 226 -3.47 -8.44 14.09
N ASN A 227 -2.67 -8.44 13.06
CA ASN A 227 -3.11 -8.66 11.68
C ASN A 227 -3.24 -10.13 11.31
N PHE A 228 -2.80 -11.07 12.14
CA PHE A 228 -2.77 -12.49 11.78
C PHE A 228 -4.15 -13.04 11.38
N ILE A 229 -5.18 -12.82 12.17
CA ILE A 229 -6.55 -13.24 11.87
C ILE A 229 -7.20 -12.33 10.83
N PRO A 230 -7.20 -10.99 10.98
CA PRO A 230 -7.81 -10.08 10.02
C PRO A 230 -7.32 -10.28 8.59
N ALA A 231 -6.00 -10.39 8.35
CA ALA A 231 -5.45 -10.53 7.01
C ALA A 231 -5.96 -11.79 6.29
N ARG A 232 -6.13 -12.89 7.01
CA ARG A 232 -6.68 -14.15 6.45
C ARG A 232 -8.16 -14.05 6.16
N LEU A 233 -8.94 -13.45 7.08
CA LEU A 233 -10.35 -13.16 6.84
C LEU A 233 -10.53 -12.22 5.65
N THR A 234 -9.69 -11.20 5.54
CA THR A 234 -9.68 -10.28 4.40
C THR A 234 -9.41 -11.02 3.10
N ALA A 235 -8.38 -11.88 3.06
CA ALA A 235 -8.05 -12.65 1.87
C ALA A 235 -9.22 -13.54 1.42
N LEU A 236 -9.84 -14.28 2.34
CA LEU A 236 -11.00 -15.12 2.04
C LEU A 236 -12.20 -14.30 1.56
N THR A 237 -12.48 -13.18 2.22
CA THR A 237 -13.56 -12.27 1.82
C THR A 237 -13.27 -11.62 0.46
N MET A 238 -12.00 -11.30 0.18
CA MET A 238 -11.56 -10.74 -1.10
C MET A 238 -11.71 -11.74 -2.25
N ILE A 239 -11.41 -13.04 -2.01
CA ILE A 239 -11.68 -14.11 -2.96
C ILE A 239 -13.20 -14.21 -3.22
N LEU A 240 -14.02 -14.17 -2.17
CA LEU A 240 -15.48 -14.17 -2.31
C LEU A 240 -15.98 -12.94 -3.08
N ALA A 241 -15.37 -11.78 -2.86
CA ALA A 241 -15.68 -10.52 -3.54
C ALA A 241 -15.46 -10.58 -5.06
N CYS A 242 -14.58 -11.47 -5.54
CA CYS A 242 -14.36 -11.68 -6.97
C CYS A 242 -15.64 -12.24 -7.68
N TYR A 243 -16.49 -12.94 -6.97
CA TYR A 243 -17.74 -13.49 -7.51
C TYR A 243 -18.93 -12.53 -7.45
N LEU A 244 -18.77 -11.35 -6.80
CA LEU A 244 -19.84 -10.37 -6.78
C LEU A 244 -19.98 -9.67 -8.14
N PRO A 245 -21.22 -9.51 -8.66
CA PRO A 245 -21.44 -8.76 -9.89
C PRO A 245 -21.01 -7.31 -9.75
N GLY A 246 -20.48 -6.73 -10.80
CA GLY A 246 -20.07 -5.33 -10.83
C GLY A 246 -20.04 -4.77 -12.23
N LYS A 247 -20.30 -3.47 -12.36
CA LYS A 247 -20.08 -2.74 -13.61
C LYS A 247 -18.57 -2.61 -13.81
N GLU A 248 -18.05 -3.27 -14.82
CA GLU A 248 -16.62 -3.23 -15.12
C GLU A 248 -16.33 -2.30 -16.27
N THR A 249 -15.24 -1.55 -16.11
CA THR A 249 -14.76 -0.67 -17.17
C THR A 249 -13.96 -1.50 -18.15
N ALA A 250 -14.36 -1.53 -19.41
CA ALA A 250 -13.59 -2.14 -20.46
C ALA A 250 -12.19 -1.54 -20.50
N CYS A 251 -11.16 -2.36 -20.42
CA CYS A 251 -9.79 -1.96 -20.68
C CYS A 251 -9.38 -2.32 -22.09
N ILE A 252 -8.65 -1.43 -22.72
CA ILE A 252 -8.04 -1.65 -24.02
C ILE A 252 -6.72 -2.37 -23.71
N SER A 253 -6.69 -3.67 -23.89
CA SER A 253 -5.42 -4.41 -23.90
C SER A 253 -4.75 -4.21 -25.27
N THR A 254 -3.61 -3.54 -25.30
CA THR A 254 -2.81 -3.30 -26.51
C THR A 254 -1.73 -4.36 -26.74
N GLN A 255 -1.88 -5.57 -26.21
CA GLN A 255 -0.89 -6.61 -26.48
C GLN A 255 -1.51 -7.78 -27.24
N GLU A 256 -1.06 -7.92 -28.49
CA GLU A 256 -1.10 -9.19 -29.19
C GLU A 256 -0.24 -10.21 -28.40
N PRO A 257 -0.67 -11.48 -28.31
CA PRO A 257 0.24 -12.53 -27.85
C PRO A 257 1.47 -12.54 -28.77
N PRO A 258 2.67 -12.82 -28.25
CA PRO A 258 3.83 -13.00 -29.09
C PRO A 258 3.47 -14.04 -30.16
N LYS A 259 3.53 -13.67 -31.43
CA LYS A 259 3.49 -14.63 -32.53
C LYS A 259 4.62 -15.61 -32.26
N GLU A 260 4.29 -16.86 -32.05
CA GLU A 260 5.28 -17.93 -32.19
C GLU A 260 5.98 -17.69 -33.49
N SER A 261 7.28 -17.40 -33.43
CA SER A 261 8.13 -17.34 -34.59
C SER A 261 8.10 -18.72 -35.21
N GLU A 262 7.39 -18.85 -36.35
CA GLU A 262 7.60 -19.98 -37.24
C GLU A 262 9.10 -20.02 -37.55
N GLU A 263 9.74 -21.09 -37.09
CA GLU A 263 11.11 -21.41 -37.46
C GLU A 263 11.15 -21.48 -39.02
N PRO A 264 12.11 -20.81 -39.65
CA PRO A 264 12.26 -20.97 -41.12
C PRO A 264 12.65 -22.42 -41.41
N GLU A 265 11.88 -23.10 -42.24
CA GLU A 265 12.25 -24.38 -42.82
C GLU A 265 13.65 -24.28 -43.39
N GLU A 266 14.52 -25.13 -42.88
CA GLU A 266 15.91 -25.34 -43.31
C GLU A 266 15.89 -25.91 -44.76
N SER A 267 16.11 -25.04 -45.74
CA SER A 267 16.35 -25.44 -47.11
C SER A 267 17.71 -26.12 -47.21
N LYS A 268 17.70 -27.42 -47.42
CA LYS A 268 18.87 -28.23 -47.77
C LYS A 268 19.43 -27.74 -49.11
N GLU A 269 20.69 -27.29 -49.09
CA GLU A 269 21.56 -27.31 -50.31
C GLU A 269 22.95 -27.89 -49.95
N PRO A 270 23.67 -28.46 -50.92
CA PRO A 270 24.51 -29.62 -50.69
C PRO A 270 25.99 -29.30 -50.44
N GLU A 271 26.60 -30.30 -49.83
CA GLU A 271 27.99 -30.53 -49.59
C GLU A 271 28.87 -30.37 -50.85
N GLU A 272 29.88 -29.49 -50.83
CA GLU A 272 31.13 -29.75 -51.54
C GLU A 272 32.33 -29.07 -50.83
N ALA A 273 33.35 -29.90 -50.68
CA ALA A 273 34.64 -29.80 -50.07
C ALA A 273 35.43 -28.52 -50.32
N GLU A 274 36.26 -28.09 -49.40
CA GLU A 274 37.72 -28.22 -49.56
C GLU A 274 38.49 -27.78 -48.30
N THR A 275 39.45 -28.62 -48.02
CA THR A 275 40.49 -28.59 -47.02
C THR A 275 41.49 -27.43 -47.11
N ALA A 276 42.09 -27.18 -45.98
CA ALA A 276 43.46 -26.69 -45.72
C ALA A 276 43.53 -25.28 -45.09
N SER A 277 44.10 -25.10 -44.00
CA SER A 277 45.48 -25.07 -43.50
C SER A 277 45.53 -24.30 -42.20
N ARG A 278 45.75 -24.91 -41.13
CA ARG A 278 46.88 -24.95 -40.20
C ARG A 278 47.68 -23.65 -39.95
N LYS A 279 47.82 -23.40 -38.65
CA LYS A 279 48.99 -22.86 -37.87
C LYS A 279 49.16 -21.33 -37.96
N THR A 280 49.42 -20.63 -36.87
CA THR A 280 50.41 -20.74 -35.81
C THR A 280 50.21 -19.65 -34.77
N ALA A 281 50.34 -20.03 -33.52
CA ALA A 281 51.24 -19.54 -32.47
C ALA A 281 51.02 -18.11 -31.96
N ALA A 282 50.70 -17.93 -30.71
CA ALA A 282 51.47 -18.01 -29.47
C ALA A 282 52.34 -16.76 -29.21
N GLU A 283 52.32 -16.34 -27.92
CA GLU A 283 53.25 -15.43 -27.21
C GLU A 283 53.03 -13.94 -27.47
N GLY A 284 52.97 -13.11 -26.50
CA GLY A 284 53.44 -13.12 -25.11
C GLY A 284 53.49 -11.71 -24.58
N LYS A 285 53.60 -11.68 -23.26
CA LYS A 285 54.19 -10.67 -22.39
C LYS A 285 53.37 -9.43 -21.93
N LYS A 286 52.96 -9.48 -20.68
CA LYS A 286 53.44 -8.68 -19.49
C LYS A 286 54.13 -7.35 -19.76
N THR A 287 53.59 -6.30 -19.09
CA THR A 287 54.29 -5.40 -18.13
C THR A 287 53.27 -4.36 -17.64
N THR A 288 52.97 -4.32 -16.36
CA THR A 288 53.49 -3.50 -15.24
C THR A 288 53.52 -1.99 -15.44
N GLY A 289 52.90 -1.30 -14.47
CA GLY A 289 53.20 0.10 -14.16
C GLY A 289 51.98 0.80 -13.55
N THR A 290 51.76 0.65 -12.28
CA THR A 290 52.02 1.55 -11.12
C THR A 290 51.61 3.02 -11.26
N ALA A 291 50.73 3.39 -10.35
CA ALA A 291 50.74 4.58 -9.51
C ALA A 291 50.42 5.95 -10.12
N SER A 292 49.39 6.62 -9.66
CA SER A 292 49.60 7.73 -8.74
C SER A 292 48.28 8.36 -8.30
N LYS A 293 48.12 8.43 -7.01
CA LYS A 293 47.48 9.35 -6.12
C LYS A 293 47.50 10.83 -6.61
N LYS A 294 46.41 11.55 -6.37
CA LYS A 294 46.30 12.73 -5.50
C LYS A 294 45.05 13.53 -5.87
N THR A 295 44.17 13.70 -4.86
CA THR A 295 43.83 14.97 -4.14
C THR A 295 43.23 16.06 -4.99
N ALA A 296 42.10 16.65 -4.64
CA ALA A 296 41.63 17.39 -3.50
C ALA A 296 40.12 17.66 -3.69
N ALA A 297 39.21 17.52 -2.78
CA ALA A 297 38.89 18.39 -1.62
C ALA A 297 38.64 19.87 -1.97
N GLU A 298 37.52 20.34 -1.43
CA GLU A 298 37.01 21.73 -1.33
C GLU A 298 36.02 22.14 -2.41
N GLY A 299 34.86 22.64 -2.09
CA GLY A 299 34.34 23.42 -0.96
C GLY A 299 32.84 23.53 -1.12
N ILE A 300 32.03 23.25 -0.18
CA ILE A 300 31.60 24.12 0.92
C ILE A 300 30.92 25.42 0.48
N LYS A 301 29.72 25.48 0.96
CA LYS A 301 28.98 26.62 1.53
C LYS A 301 27.97 27.37 0.69
N ASN A 302 26.87 27.35 1.32
CA ASN A 302 25.97 28.45 1.68
C ASN A 302 24.80 28.72 0.77
N ALA A 303 23.75 28.57 1.40
CA ALA A 303 22.79 29.44 2.06
C ALA A 303 21.71 29.82 1.07
N GLY A 304 20.50 29.84 1.36
CA GLY A 304 19.75 30.28 2.48
C GLY A 304 18.49 30.92 1.93
N THR A 305 17.40 30.64 2.56
CA THR A 305 16.27 31.54 2.78
C THR A 305 15.97 32.68 1.81
N ALA A 306 14.76 32.65 1.22
CA ALA A 306 13.80 33.74 1.13
C ALA A 306 12.53 33.21 0.45
N SER A 307 11.43 33.03 1.09
CA SER A 307 10.39 33.90 1.62
C SER A 307 9.81 34.90 0.62
N LYS A 308 8.54 34.73 0.45
CA LYS A 308 7.46 35.70 0.21
C LYS A 308 7.01 36.01 -1.21
N LYS A 309 5.75 35.61 -1.40
CA LYS A 309 4.54 36.44 -1.67
C LYS A 309 4.34 37.05 -3.05
N THR A 310 3.07 36.96 -3.37
CA THR A 310 2.24 37.74 -4.31
C THR A 310 2.19 37.12 -5.71
N GLY A 311 1.07 36.98 -6.37
CA GLY A 311 -0.24 37.59 -6.24
C GLY A 311 -1.20 36.92 -7.20
N ALA A 312 -2.44 36.97 -6.83
CA ALA A 312 -3.62 36.66 -7.65
C ALA A 312 -3.80 37.77 -8.68
N GLU A 313 -4.26 37.36 -9.85
CA GLU A 313 -5.06 38.06 -10.85
C GLU A 313 -4.82 37.29 -12.15
N GLY A 314 -5.76 36.65 -12.71
CA GLY A 314 -6.94 37.16 -13.37
C GLY A 314 -6.66 37.07 -14.88
N ILE A 315 -7.23 36.12 -15.60
CA ILE A 315 -7.59 36.32 -16.99
C ILE A 315 -8.82 35.45 -17.27
N LYS A 316 -9.89 36.20 -17.52
CA LYS A 316 -11.12 35.73 -18.17
C LYS A 316 -10.94 35.79 -19.69
N ASN A 317 -11.69 34.93 -20.38
CA ASN A 317 -12.20 35.07 -21.75
C ASN A 317 -11.24 34.82 -22.92
N ALA A 318 -11.61 33.80 -23.67
CA ALA A 318 -11.92 33.82 -25.09
C ALA A 318 -12.15 32.36 -25.50
N GLY A 319 -13.25 31.88 -25.95
CA GLY A 319 -14.19 32.44 -26.92
C GLY A 319 -13.91 31.78 -28.26
N THR A 320 -14.72 30.73 -28.58
CA THR A 320 -15.27 30.39 -29.92
C THR A 320 -14.44 30.75 -31.17
N ALA A 321 -14.12 29.70 -31.92
CA ALA A 321 -14.14 29.60 -33.41
C ALA A 321 -13.31 28.37 -33.81
N GLN A 322 -13.57 27.52 -34.74
CA GLN A 322 -14.53 27.44 -35.83
C GLN A 322 -14.40 26.04 -36.46
N LYS A 323 -15.55 25.49 -36.78
CA LYS A 323 -15.71 24.38 -37.74
C LYS A 323 -15.20 24.80 -39.12
N LYS A 324 -14.40 23.96 -39.80
CA LYS A 324 -14.61 23.62 -41.21
C LYS A 324 -13.55 22.60 -41.73
N THR A 325 -14.08 21.47 -42.15
CA THR A 325 -13.92 20.80 -43.47
C THR A 325 -12.54 20.33 -43.88
N ALA A 326 -12.37 19.02 -44.02
CA ALA A 326 -12.27 18.42 -45.32
C ALA A 326 -12.41 16.89 -45.21
N ALA A 327 -13.33 16.36 -45.96
CA ALA A 327 -13.46 14.95 -46.28
C ALA A 327 -12.35 14.58 -47.24
N GLU A 328 -11.51 13.63 -46.90
CA GLU A 328 -10.81 12.78 -47.85
C GLU A 328 -10.79 11.35 -47.32
N GLY A 329 -11.31 10.45 -48.14
CA GLY A 329 -11.54 9.07 -47.86
C GLY A 329 -10.22 8.30 -47.71
N GLY A 330 -9.97 7.83 -46.50
CA GLY A 330 -9.13 6.72 -46.19
C GLY A 330 -10.02 5.69 -45.53
N SER A 331 -10.20 4.55 -46.14
CA SER A 331 -10.82 3.37 -45.56
C SER A 331 -10.01 2.98 -44.32
N LEU A 332 -10.43 3.51 -43.17
CA LEU A 332 -9.99 3.00 -41.87
C LEU A 332 -10.58 1.60 -41.73
N GLU A 333 -9.76 0.59 -42.01
CA GLU A 333 -9.97 -0.74 -41.42
C GLU A 333 -10.25 -0.52 -39.94
N ARG A 334 -11.48 -0.71 -39.56
CA ARG A 334 -11.87 -0.82 -38.17
C ARG A 334 -11.29 -2.14 -37.69
N ASP A 335 -10.05 -2.09 -37.19
CA ASP A 335 -9.55 -3.12 -36.31
C ASP A 335 -10.57 -3.29 -35.20
N SER A 336 -11.23 -4.41 -35.22
CA SER A 336 -12.15 -4.85 -34.20
C SER A 336 -11.32 -5.20 -32.94
N TYR A 337 -10.84 -4.18 -32.23
CA TYR A 337 -10.28 -4.35 -30.90
C TYR A 337 -11.38 -4.91 -30.01
N SER A 338 -11.33 -6.20 -29.77
CA SER A 338 -12.20 -6.83 -28.78
C SER A 338 -11.82 -6.30 -27.42
N ARG A 339 -12.63 -5.37 -26.88
CA ARG A 339 -12.56 -4.91 -25.50
C ARG A 339 -12.84 -6.10 -24.60
N ARG A 340 -11.82 -6.82 -24.16
CA ARG A 340 -11.98 -7.83 -23.12
C ARG A 340 -12.19 -7.13 -21.79
N VAL A 341 -13.37 -7.29 -21.23
CA VAL A 341 -13.65 -6.90 -19.86
C VAL A 341 -12.95 -7.89 -18.95
N LEU A 342 -11.90 -7.45 -18.24
CA LEU A 342 -11.22 -8.27 -17.26
C LEU A 342 -12.06 -8.27 -15.97
N LEU A 343 -12.76 -9.37 -15.73
CA LEU A 343 -13.44 -9.65 -14.46
C LEU A 343 -12.43 -10.22 -13.46
N PRO A 344 -12.52 -9.89 -12.16
CA PRO A 344 -11.71 -10.57 -11.17
C PRO A 344 -11.97 -12.08 -11.17
N ASP A 345 -10.90 -12.87 -11.27
CA ASP A 345 -10.98 -14.33 -11.29
C ASP A 345 -10.85 -14.89 -9.88
N GLY A 346 -11.97 -15.34 -9.31
CA GLY A 346 -11.98 -15.88 -7.95
C GLY A 346 -11.30 -17.24 -7.82
N ALA A 347 -11.34 -18.08 -8.85
CA ALA A 347 -10.68 -19.39 -8.84
C ALA A 347 -9.15 -19.21 -8.87
N GLU A 348 -8.67 -18.33 -9.74
CA GLU A 348 -7.26 -18.00 -9.85
C GLU A 348 -6.76 -17.26 -8.61
N ALA A 349 -7.55 -16.34 -8.06
CA ALA A 349 -7.27 -15.69 -6.79
C ALA A 349 -7.04 -16.69 -5.65
N PHE A 350 -7.92 -17.71 -5.54
CA PHE A 350 -7.77 -18.76 -4.53
C PHE A 350 -6.52 -19.63 -4.77
N ARG A 351 -6.26 -20.00 -6.04
CA ARG A 351 -5.08 -20.81 -6.42
C ARG A 351 -3.79 -20.12 -6.05
N ILE A 352 -3.64 -18.85 -6.46
CA ILE A 352 -2.45 -18.03 -6.18
C ILE A 352 -2.32 -17.77 -4.68
N TRP A 353 -3.40 -17.39 -4.00
CA TRP A 353 -3.38 -17.20 -2.55
C TRP A 353 -2.87 -18.45 -1.82
N ARG A 354 -3.39 -19.63 -2.14
CA ARG A 354 -2.95 -20.87 -1.51
C ARG A 354 -1.47 -21.14 -1.70
N ARG A 355 -0.93 -20.83 -2.87
CA ARG A 355 0.49 -21.04 -3.24
C ARG A 355 1.42 -19.98 -2.64
N ASP A 356 1.03 -18.70 -2.72
CA ASP A 356 1.96 -17.57 -2.56
C ASP A 356 1.79 -16.76 -1.28
N ARG A 357 0.75 -16.98 -0.48
CA ARG A 357 0.43 -16.19 0.72
C ARG A 357 1.52 -16.12 1.80
N LEU A 358 2.56 -16.92 1.71
CA LEU A 358 3.67 -16.97 2.67
C LEU A 358 5.00 -16.54 2.06
N LYS A 359 5.01 -16.00 0.83
CA LYS A 359 6.23 -15.56 0.15
C LYS A 359 6.76 -14.20 0.62
N SER A 360 5.96 -13.40 1.31
CA SER A 360 6.43 -12.13 1.89
C SER A 360 7.13 -12.34 3.23
N PRO A 361 8.11 -11.47 3.57
CA PRO A 361 8.72 -11.45 4.91
C PRO A 361 7.74 -11.13 6.05
N SER A 362 6.65 -10.39 5.76
CA SER A 362 5.51 -10.24 6.67
C SER A 362 4.54 -11.41 6.48
N PRO A 363 4.07 -12.04 7.57
CA PRO A 363 3.11 -13.15 7.48
C PRO A 363 1.71 -12.72 6.99
N ASN A 364 1.48 -11.42 6.87
CA ASN A 364 0.17 -10.82 6.66
C ASN A 364 0.03 -10.12 5.30
N SER A 365 1.03 -9.37 4.82
CA SER A 365 0.94 -8.58 3.59
C SER A 365 0.62 -9.43 2.35
N ALA A 366 1.33 -10.56 2.17
CA ALA A 366 1.07 -11.44 1.03
C ALA A 366 -0.30 -12.13 1.04
N GLN A 367 -1.08 -12.05 2.13
CA GLN A 367 -2.42 -12.62 2.16
C GLN A 367 -3.34 -11.94 1.13
N THR A 368 -3.40 -10.63 1.15
CA THR A 368 -4.24 -9.82 0.26
C THR A 368 -3.57 -9.55 -1.09
N GLU A 369 -2.25 -9.32 -1.09
CA GLU A 369 -1.48 -9.12 -2.32
C GLU A 369 -1.56 -10.33 -3.25
N SER A 370 -1.45 -11.57 -2.72
CA SER A 370 -1.56 -12.78 -3.53
C SER A 370 -2.96 -13.01 -4.08
N VAL A 371 -4.01 -12.63 -3.33
CA VAL A 371 -5.38 -12.65 -3.86
C VAL A 371 -5.52 -11.67 -5.02
N CYS A 372 -5.00 -10.44 -4.86
CA CYS A 372 -5.05 -9.43 -5.91
C CYS A 372 -4.28 -9.87 -7.16
N ALA A 373 -3.07 -10.43 -6.97
CA ALA A 373 -2.25 -10.96 -8.07
C ALA A 373 -3.01 -12.02 -8.87
N GLY A 374 -3.65 -12.99 -8.21
CA GLY A 374 -4.45 -14.02 -8.87
C GLY A 374 -5.71 -13.45 -9.53
N ALA A 375 -6.49 -12.64 -8.78
CA ALA A 375 -7.74 -12.07 -9.26
C ALA A 375 -7.57 -11.23 -10.55
N LEU A 376 -6.45 -10.56 -10.71
CA LEU A 376 -6.18 -9.65 -11.82
C LEU A 376 -5.12 -10.19 -12.80
N HIS A 377 -4.66 -11.44 -12.62
CA HIS A 377 -3.61 -12.07 -13.42
C HIS A 377 -2.32 -11.23 -13.50
N LEU A 378 -1.91 -10.68 -12.36
CA LEU A 378 -0.73 -9.83 -12.25
C LEU A 378 0.45 -10.58 -11.62
N ARG A 379 1.64 -10.02 -11.80
CA ARG A 379 2.84 -10.34 -11.05
C ARG A 379 3.17 -9.17 -10.15
N LEU A 380 3.18 -9.40 -8.84
CA LEU A 380 3.40 -8.40 -7.81
C LEU A 380 4.64 -8.74 -6.98
N LEU A 381 5.11 -7.78 -6.18
CA LEU A 381 6.36 -7.83 -5.42
C LEU A 381 7.61 -7.90 -6.33
N GLY A 382 8.60 -8.73 -5.97
CA GLY A 382 9.90 -8.75 -6.64
C GLY A 382 10.88 -7.74 -6.05
N ASP A 383 11.96 -7.50 -6.75
CA ASP A 383 13.06 -6.65 -6.31
C ASP A 383 12.61 -5.20 -6.11
N THR A 384 12.98 -4.63 -4.97
CA THR A 384 12.52 -3.30 -4.56
C THR A 384 13.63 -2.53 -3.86
N TRP A 385 13.77 -1.25 -4.17
CA TRP A 385 14.75 -0.36 -3.54
C TRP A 385 14.17 0.27 -2.28
N TYR A 386 14.96 0.23 -1.19
CA TYR A 386 14.66 0.90 0.07
C TYR A 386 15.91 1.63 0.55
N PHE A 387 15.82 2.95 0.71
CA PHE A 387 16.93 3.78 1.18
C PHE A 387 18.22 3.61 0.37
N GLY A 388 18.10 3.42 -0.95
CA GLY A 388 19.22 3.21 -1.85
C GLY A 388 19.78 1.80 -1.89
N GLU A 389 19.23 0.85 -1.13
CA GLU A 389 19.62 -0.57 -1.11
C GLU A 389 18.59 -1.44 -1.84
N LEU A 390 19.06 -2.39 -2.65
CA LEU A 390 18.20 -3.34 -3.35
C LEU A 390 17.82 -4.50 -2.43
N HIS A 391 16.54 -4.68 -2.22
CA HIS A 391 15.98 -5.79 -1.46
C HIS A 391 15.33 -6.80 -2.40
N HIS A 392 15.85 -8.02 -2.40
CA HIS A 392 15.29 -9.13 -3.15
C HIS A 392 14.07 -9.70 -2.45
N LYS A 393 12.91 -9.68 -3.10
CA LYS A 393 11.66 -10.29 -2.64
C LYS A 393 11.19 -11.32 -3.65
N GLN A 394 10.56 -12.38 -3.18
CA GLN A 394 9.92 -13.34 -4.06
C GLN A 394 8.71 -12.71 -4.74
N GLU A 395 8.58 -12.95 -6.03
CA GLU A 395 7.39 -12.55 -6.78
C GLU A 395 6.19 -13.41 -6.41
N ILE A 396 5.00 -12.81 -6.47
CA ILE A 396 3.70 -13.45 -6.26
C ILE A 396 2.84 -13.28 -7.52
N GLY A 397 2.00 -14.28 -7.78
CA GLY A 397 1.24 -14.36 -9.04
C GLY A 397 2.05 -14.95 -10.18
N ASP A 398 1.37 -15.37 -11.24
CA ASP A 398 1.99 -15.98 -12.42
C ASP A 398 2.30 -14.94 -13.51
N GLY A 399 1.57 -13.83 -13.53
CA GLY A 399 1.77 -12.69 -14.41
C GLY A 399 1.57 -13.03 -15.87
N GLY A 400 0.36 -12.91 -16.37
CA GLY A 400 0.10 -13.07 -17.80
C GLY A 400 0.25 -11.77 -18.59
N ARG A 401 0.39 -10.62 -17.89
CA ARG A 401 0.40 -9.29 -18.48
C ARG A 401 1.09 -8.28 -17.56
N LYS A 402 1.43 -7.14 -18.12
CA LYS A 402 1.94 -5.99 -17.37
C LYS A 402 0.85 -5.35 -16.50
N THR A 403 1.27 -4.72 -15.41
CA THR A 403 0.37 -3.94 -14.58
C THR A 403 0.08 -2.60 -15.25
N GLU A 404 -1.20 -2.27 -15.41
CA GLU A 404 -1.69 -1.07 -16.07
C GLU A 404 -2.31 -0.08 -15.05
N PRO A 405 -2.43 1.21 -15.37
CA PRO A 405 -3.11 2.19 -14.51
C PRO A 405 -4.55 1.79 -14.15
N ALA A 406 -5.24 1.08 -15.06
CA ALA A 406 -6.59 0.57 -14.84
C ALA A 406 -6.67 -0.50 -13.73
N ASP A 407 -5.56 -1.20 -13.42
CA ASP A 407 -5.52 -2.19 -12.35
C ASP A 407 -5.65 -1.56 -10.97
N ILE A 408 -5.19 -0.33 -10.82
CA ILE A 408 -5.44 0.45 -9.61
C ILE A 408 -6.95 0.58 -9.37
N THR A 409 -7.72 0.91 -10.42
CA THR A 409 -9.19 1.00 -10.32
C THR A 409 -9.83 -0.36 -10.00
N ARG A 410 -9.35 -1.44 -10.62
CA ARG A 410 -9.85 -2.80 -10.38
C ARG A 410 -9.57 -3.22 -8.93
N THR A 411 -8.38 -2.93 -8.41
CA THR A 411 -8.00 -3.22 -7.02
C THR A 411 -8.84 -2.41 -6.03
N VAL A 412 -9.07 -1.11 -6.27
CA VAL A 412 -9.95 -0.28 -5.43
C VAL A 412 -11.39 -0.82 -5.43
N ARG A 413 -11.90 -1.28 -6.58
CA ARG A 413 -13.23 -1.90 -6.63
C ARG A 413 -13.29 -3.22 -5.85
N LEU A 414 -12.25 -4.04 -5.97
CA LEU A 414 -12.14 -5.29 -5.22
C LEU A 414 -12.08 -5.02 -3.71
N MET A 415 -11.31 -4.01 -3.29
CA MET A 415 -11.28 -3.50 -1.91
C MET A 415 -12.68 -3.10 -1.43
N ASN A 416 -13.41 -2.28 -2.20
CA ASN A 416 -14.75 -1.82 -1.83
C ASN A 416 -15.74 -2.97 -1.67
N ARG A 417 -15.71 -3.97 -2.56
CA ARG A 417 -16.54 -5.19 -2.45
C ARG A 417 -16.17 -5.99 -1.21
N THR A 418 -14.88 -6.12 -0.92
CA THR A 418 -14.36 -6.81 0.26
C THR A 418 -14.82 -6.12 1.55
N ALA A 419 -14.69 -4.79 1.61
CA ALA A 419 -15.14 -4.00 2.75
C ALA A 419 -16.66 -4.14 2.98
N PHE A 420 -17.44 -4.10 1.92
CA PHE A 420 -18.89 -4.30 1.99
C PHE A 420 -19.25 -5.69 2.55
N LEU A 421 -18.61 -6.75 2.06
CA LEU A 421 -18.85 -8.11 2.56
C LEU A 421 -18.46 -8.25 4.04
N MET A 422 -17.31 -7.71 4.43
CA MET A 422 -16.86 -7.73 5.83
C MET A 422 -17.81 -6.97 6.74
N PHE A 423 -18.28 -5.80 6.28
CA PHE A 423 -19.28 -5.01 7.02
C PHE A 423 -20.59 -5.78 7.18
N ALA A 424 -21.12 -6.34 6.09
CA ALA A 424 -22.35 -7.12 6.11
C ALA A 424 -22.24 -8.35 7.01
N ALA A 425 -21.12 -9.08 6.94
CA ALA A 425 -20.86 -10.22 7.82
C ALA A 425 -20.77 -9.79 9.30
N GLY A 426 -20.11 -8.67 9.59
CA GLY A 426 -20.02 -8.11 10.94
C GLY A 426 -21.39 -7.71 11.50
N ILE A 427 -22.22 -7.06 10.70
CA ILE A 427 -23.61 -6.73 11.11
C ILE A 427 -24.42 -7.99 11.36
N ALA A 428 -24.29 -9.04 10.50
CA ALA A 428 -24.97 -10.30 10.70
C ALA A 428 -24.56 -11.01 12.01
N VAL A 429 -23.26 -11.03 12.31
CA VAL A 429 -22.75 -11.59 13.57
C VAL A 429 -23.29 -10.83 14.79
N LEU A 430 -23.30 -9.50 14.75
CA LEU A 430 -23.85 -8.68 15.84
C LEU A 430 -25.36 -8.82 15.96
N ALA A 431 -26.10 -8.93 14.86
CA ALA A 431 -27.54 -9.16 14.88
C ALA A 431 -27.87 -10.55 15.48
N LEU A 432 -27.12 -11.58 15.11
CA LEU A 432 -27.26 -12.90 15.73
C LEU A 432 -26.94 -12.86 17.23
N ALA A 433 -25.84 -12.20 17.62
CA ALA A 433 -25.50 -12.02 19.05
C ALA A 433 -26.55 -11.20 19.84
N ALA A 434 -27.35 -10.38 19.13
CA ALA A 434 -28.48 -9.66 19.72
C ALA A 434 -29.74 -10.50 19.87
N LEU A 435 -29.83 -11.70 19.30
CA LEU A 435 -30.97 -12.60 19.43
C LEU A 435 -30.81 -13.63 20.56
N PHE A 436 -29.56 -13.88 20.95
CA PHE A 436 -29.21 -14.79 22.07
C PHE A 436 -28.69 -14.01 23.29
#